data_2628ec37fb81b866748855a1d173d6d1
#
_entry.id   2628ec37fb81b866748855a1d173d6d1
#
_cell.length_a   1.000
_cell.length_b   1.000
_cell.length_c   1.000
_cell.angle_alpha   90.00
_cell.angle_beta   90.00
_cell.angle_gamma   90.00
#
_symmetry.space_group_name_H-M   'P 1'
#
loop_
_entity.id
_entity.type
_entity.pdbx_description
1 polymer ?
#
loop_
_entity_poly.entity_id
_entity_poly.type
_entity_poly.pdbx_seq_one_letter_code
_entity_poly.pdbx_strand_id
1 'polypeptide(L)' 'MRWHMQKVKEILTAKEVAEYLNIHPLTVHRYAREGKIPAFKIGTDWRFHKKYIERWIQEKSGYQIKTKEQKTLL' A
#
# COMPACT_ATOMS: atom_id res chain seq x y z
N MET A 1 -6.86 12.84 -23.50
CA MET A 1 -6.90 12.82 -22.94
C MET A 1 -6.79 12.42 -22.43
N ARG A 2 -6.60 12.15 -22.35
CA ARG A 2 -6.66 11.97 -21.69
C ARG A 2 -6.31 11.44 -20.97
N TRP A 3 -5.98 11.26 -20.88
CA TRP A 3 -5.73 11.01 -20.08
C TRP A 3 -5.85 10.51 -19.34
N HIS A 4 -6.00 10.32 -19.47
CA HIS A 4 -6.36 10.03 -18.71
C HIS A 4 -6.23 9.22 -18.22
N MET A 5 -6.08 8.86 -18.36
CA MET A 5 -5.88 8.08 -17.91
C MET A 5 -5.41 7.75 -16.74
N GLN A 6 -5.18 8.05 -16.20
CA GLN A 6 -4.80 7.89 -15.05
C GLN A 6 -5.68 7.50 -14.07
N LYS A 7 -6.47 6.69 -14.17
CA LYS A 7 -7.35 6.26 -13.22
C LYS A 7 -6.76 5.37 -12.27
N VAL A 8 -5.73 4.62 -12.57
CA VAL A 8 -5.06 3.75 -11.61
C VAL A 8 -3.98 4.56 -10.95
N LYS A 9 -4.09 4.72 -9.66
CA LYS A 9 -3.12 5.47 -8.92
C LYS A 9 -2.11 4.53 -8.33
N GLU A 10 -0.90 4.58 -8.82
CA GLU A 10 0.16 3.67 -8.36
C GLU A 10 0.94 4.21 -7.20
N ILE A 11 1.01 5.53 -7.06
CA ILE A 11 1.72 6.16 -5.95
C ILE A 11 0.70 6.78 -5.03
N LEU A 12 0.75 6.39 -3.76
CA LEU A 12 -0.23 6.81 -2.77
C LEU A 12 0.38 7.75 -1.75
N THR A 13 -0.44 8.66 -1.23
CA THR A 13 -0.04 9.49 -0.10
C THR A 13 -0.28 8.71 1.18
N ALA A 14 0.26 9.24 2.30
CA ALA A 14 0.02 8.62 3.59
C ALA A 14 -1.47 8.58 3.93
N LYS A 15 -2.19 9.63 3.56
CA LYS A 15 -3.62 9.66 3.81
C LYS A 15 -4.34 8.57 3.03
N GLU A 16 -3.95 8.37 1.78
CA GLU A 16 -4.56 7.34 0.96
C GLU A 16 -4.26 5.95 1.50
N VAL A 17 -3.03 5.73 1.96
CA VAL A 17 -2.69 4.45 2.56
C VAL A 17 -3.49 4.23 3.84
N ALA A 18 -3.65 5.29 4.64
CA ALA A 18 -4.42 5.20 5.86
C ALA A 18 -5.86 4.79 5.57
N GLU A 19 -6.45 5.38 4.54
CA GLU A 19 -7.80 5.02 4.15
C GLU A 19 -7.88 3.58 3.64
N TYR A 20 -6.89 3.20 2.86
CA TYR A 20 -6.83 1.86 2.30
C TYR A 20 -6.71 0.81 3.40
N LEU A 21 -5.89 1.09 4.40
CA LEU A 21 -5.67 0.16 5.51
C LEU A 21 -6.67 0.36 6.65
N ASN A 22 -7.45 1.42 6.57
CA ASN A 22 -8.44 1.76 7.58
C ASN A 22 -7.78 2.01 8.94
N ILE A 23 -6.70 2.77 8.94
CA ILE A 23 -6.00 3.16 10.15
C ILE A 23 -5.76 4.67 10.11
N HIS A 24 -5.30 5.21 11.22
CA HIS A 24 -5.08 6.64 11.33
C HIS A 24 -3.85 7.06 10.52
N PRO A 25 -3.90 8.22 9.83
CA PRO A 25 -2.74 8.67 9.05
C PRO A 25 -1.46 8.83 9.88
N LEU A 26 -1.57 9.22 11.14
CA LEU A 26 -0.38 9.35 11.98
C LEU A 26 0.30 8.00 12.18
N THR A 27 -0.47 6.94 12.21
CA THR A 27 0.10 5.60 12.31
C THR A 27 0.89 5.26 11.06
N VAL A 28 0.37 5.64 9.88
CA VAL A 28 1.09 5.41 8.64
C VAL A 28 2.41 6.17 8.63
N HIS A 29 2.37 7.44 9.06
CA HIS A 29 3.59 8.23 9.14
C HIS A 29 4.62 7.61 10.08
N ARG A 30 4.17 7.15 11.22
CA ARG A 30 5.06 6.52 12.18
C ARG A 30 5.70 5.26 11.60
N TYR A 31 4.89 4.42 10.97
CA TYR A 31 5.40 3.21 10.36
C TYR A 31 6.40 3.50 9.25
N ALA A 32 6.12 4.55 8.47
CA ALA A 32 7.05 4.93 7.40
C ALA A 32 8.39 5.37 7.99
N ARG A 33 8.34 6.18 9.03
CA ARG A 33 9.56 6.64 9.69
C ARG A 33 10.35 5.50 10.29
N GLU A 34 9.65 4.52 10.82
CA GLU A 34 10.31 3.39 11.48
C GLU A 34 10.71 2.28 10.52
N GLY A 35 10.38 2.44 9.25
CA GLY A 35 10.73 1.43 8.26
C GLY A 35 9.88 0.17 8.34
N LYS A 36 8.70 0.27 8.94
CA LYS A 36 7.82 -0.89 9.11
C LYS A 36 6.87 -1.09 7.95
N ILE A 37 6.79 -0.12 7.05
CA ILE A 37 5.93 -0.19 5.89
C ILE A 37 6.73 0.29 4.70
N PRO A 38 6.58 -0.33 3.52
CA PRO A 38 7.35 0.10 2.34
C PRO A 38 6.95 1.52 1.95
N ALA A 39 7.91 2.42 1.99
CA ALA A 39 7.67 3.84 1.74
C ALA A 39 8.93 4.47 1.19
N PHE A 40 8.76 5.60 0.54
CA PHE A 40 9.89 6.39 0.11
C PHE A 40 9.56 7.86 0.31
N LYS A 41 10.58 8.69 0.39
CA LYS A 41 10.40 10.10 0.64
C LYS A 41 10.66 10.92 -0.61
N ILE A 42 9.79 11.89 -0.86
CA ILE A 42 10.02 12.89 -1.89
C ILE A 42 10.02 14.21 -1.16
N GLY A 43 11.20 14.82 -1.04
CA GLY A 43 11.33 16.01 -0.21
C GLY A 43 11.03 15.67 1.24
N THR A 44 10.01 16.29 1.80
CA THR A 44 9.59 16.01 3.17
C THR A 44 8.37 15.12 3.25
N ASP A 45 7.86 14.67 2.09
CA ASP A 45 6.61 13.93 2.07
C ASP A 45 6.86 12.46 1.84
N TRP A 46 6.10 11.63 2.54
CA TRP A 46 6.15 10.19 2.35
C TRP A 46 5.21 9.80 1.22
N ARG A 47 5.67 8.85 0.40
CA ARG A 47 4.84 8.28 -0.65
C ARG A 47 5.00 6.76 -0.62
N PHE A 48 4.02 6.08 -1.18
CA PHE A 48 3.94 4.63 -1.09
C PHE A 48 3.57 4.07 -2.44
N HIS A 49 4.21 2.99 -2.83
CA HIS A 49 3.89 2.35 -4.09
C HIS A 49 2.80 1.31 -3.81
N LYS A 50 1.70 1.41 -4.53
CA LYS A 50 0.54 0.57 -4.26
C LYS A 50 0.86 -0.91 -4.27
N LYS A 51 1.64 -1.36 -5.25
CA LYS A 51 1.99 -2.77 -5.33
C LYS A 51 2.77 -3.25 -4.12
N TYR A 52 3.65 -2.41 -3.61
CA TYR A 52 4.45 -2.78 -2.44
C TYR A 52 3.58 -2.82 -1.19
N ILE A 53 2.59 -1.92 -1.11
CA ILE A 53 1.67 -1.93 0.01
C ILE A 53 0.82 -3.21 -0.03
N GLU A 54 0.36 -3.60 -1.20
CA GLU A 54 -0.43 -4.82 -1.34
C GLU A 54 0.36 -6.05 -0.92
N ARG A 55 1.62 -6.11 -1.34
CA ARG A 55 2.48 -7.22 -0.97
C ARG A 55 2.72 -7.24 0.54
N TRP A 56 2.95 -6.06 1.10
CA TRP A 56 3.18 -5.93 2.54
C TRP A 56 1.96 -6.42 3.33
N ILE A 57 0.77 -6.10 2.86
CA ILE A 57 -0.44 -6.57 3.50
C ILE A 57 -0.51 -8.09 3.48
N GLN A 58 -0.19 -8.68 2.36
CA GLN A 58 -0.20 -10.13 2.25
C GLN A 58 0.77 -10.77 3.23
N GLU A 59 1.95 -10.19 3.34
CA GLU A 59 2.96 -10.72 4.24
C GLU A 59 2.54 -10.58 5.70
N LYS A 60 1.97 -9.43 6.04
CA LYS A 60 1.59 -9.17 7.42
C LYS A 60 0.38 -9.97 7.86
N SER A 61 -0.57 -10.14 6.96
CA SER A 61 -1.79 -10.84 7.33
C SER A 61 -1.65 -12.34 7.27
N GLY A 62 -0.63 -12.83 6.62
CA GLY A 62 -0.50 -14.26 6.36
C GLY A 62 -1.54 -14.77 5.38
N TYR A 63 -2.22 -13.87 4.71
CA TYR A 63 -3.30 -14.20 3.81
C TYR A 63 -2.77 -14.49 2.43
N GLN A 64 -3.14 -15.64 1.89
CA GLN A 64 -2.72 -16.00 0.56
C GLN A 64 -3.85 -15.72 -0.38
N ILE A 65 -3.64 -14.79 -1.21
CA ILE A 65 -4.66 -14.39 -2.11
C ILE A 65 -4.71 -15.29 -3.29
N LYS A 66 -4.24 -15.91 -3.43
CA LYS A 66 -4.26 -16.64 -4.47
C LYS A 66 -4.75 -17.86 -4.58
N THR A 67 -4.51 -17.52 -3.62
CA THR A 67 -4.67 -18.16 -3.66
C THR A 67 -5.23 -18.78 -4.02
N LYS A 68 -5.49 -18.64 -3.92
CA LYS A 68 -6.02 -18.89 -4.00
C LYS A 68 -6.13 -19.53 -4.61
N GLU A 69 -6.10 -19.46 -4.64
CA GLU A 69 -6.09 -19.78 -4.96
C GLU A 69 -5.92 -20.56 -5.14
N GLN A 70 -5.92 -20.63 -4.99
CA GLN A 70 -5.75 -21.16 -4.94
C GLN A 70 -5.88 -21.92 -5.00
N LYS A 71 -6.15 -22.06 -4.90
CA LYS A 71 -6.33 -22.63 -4.73
C LYS A 71 -6.63 -23.38 -4.94
N THR A 72 -6.70 -23.41 -5.07
CA THR A 72 -6.91 -23.88 -5.13
C THR A 72 -7.07 -24.58 -5.24
N LEU A 73 -7.14 -24.93 -5.23
CA LEU A 73 -7.20 -25.38 -5.19
C LEU A 73 -7.29 -25.97 -5.13
N LEU A 74 -7.40 -26.36 -5.15
CA LEU A 74 -7.43 -26.61 -4.96
C LEU A 74 -7.56 -26.93 -4.88
#